data_9aa70806b55d2b55786d3703687316e7
#
_entry.id   9aa70806b55d2b55786d3703687316e7
#
_cell.length_a   1.000
_cell.length_b   1.000
_cell.length_c   1.000
_cell.angle_alpha   90.00
_cell.angle_beta   90.00
_cell.angle_gamma   90.00
#
_symmetry.space_group_name_H-M   'P 1'
#
loop_
_entity.id
_entity.type
_entity.pdbx_description
1 polymer ?
#
loop_
_entity_poly.entity_id
_entity_poly.type
_entity_poly.pdbx_seq_one_letter_code
_entity_poly.pdbx_strand_id
1 'polypeptide(L)'
;LAVFWDAGQNGIHALYPDGSAAESATEGGVYFADVNETGLITVLTDKDGYRGSVVVYDTDLTPLFRWDASSVTPVSARTTGKGLLCVNGAGDDGGYLRFFRIDREEMQAEFFAPGELIVDFGFLSDGSIAAVTETAVCFLSADGTLLSEHRLGNAHLSAFSLSGDFAAVAAASGLGGG
;
A
#
# COMPACT_ATOMS: atom_id res chain seq x y z
N LEU A 1 -9.20 -16.30 5.12
CA LEU A 1 -9.52 -15.10 5.87
C LEU A 1 -9.99 -14.01 4.91
N ALA A 2 -11.10 -13.36 5.22
CA ALA A 2 -11.55 -12.15 4.56
C ALA A 2 -11.67 -11.03 5.61
N VAL A 3 -11.35 -9.79 5.22
CA VAL A 3 -11.48 -8.63 6.08
C VAL A 3 -12.43 -7.64 5.44
N PHE A 4 -13.31 -7.05 6.25
CA PHE A 4 -14.23 -6.00 5.80
C PHE A 4 -14.38 -4.93 6.89
N TRP A 5 -14.78 -3.75 6.48
CA TRP A 5 -14.97 -2.58 7.32
C TRP A 5 -16.02 -1.65 6.71
N ASP A 6 -16.62 -0.83 7.53
CA ASP A 6 -17.45 0.29 7.08
C ASP A 6 -16.56 1.52 6.91
N ALA A 7 -16.49 2.07 5.70
CA ALA A 7 -15.61 3.20 5.42
C ALA A 7 -15.90 4.39 6.37
N GLY A 8 -14.86 4.86 7.03
CA GLY A 8 -14.92 5.96 7.99
C GLY A 8 -15.46 5.57 9.36
N GLN A 9 -15.79 4.31 9.62
CA GLN A 9 -16.16 3.81 10.94
C GLN A 9 -14.94 3.18 11.64
N ASN A 10 -15.00 3.10 12.97
CA ASN A 10 -13.92 2.64 13.82
C ASN A 10 -14.03 1.14 14.08
N GLY A 11 -13.57 0.33 13.15
CA GLY A 11 -13.54 -1.12 13.35
C GLY A 11 -13.25 -1.92 12.09
N ILE A 12 -12.71 -3.10 12.30
CA ILE A 12 -12.48 -4.13 11.29
C ILE A 12 -13.12 -5.43 11.73
N HIS A 13 -13.60 -6.19 10.75
CA HIS A 13 -14.19 -7.51 10.93
C HIS A 13 -13.38 -8.53 10.12
N ALA A 14 -13.05 -9.64 10.73
CA ALA A 14 -12.42 -10.78 10.09
C ALA A 14 -13.40 -11.94 10.01
N LEU A 15 -13.52 -12.54 8.83
CA LEU A 15 -14.34 -13.75 8.60
C LEU A 15 -13.41 -14.90 8.22
N TYR A 16 -13.48 -15.99 8.95
CA TYR A 16 -12.64 -17.17 8.76
C TYR A 16 -13.32 -18.23 7.91
N PRO A 17 -12.56 -19.14 7.25
CA PRO A 17 -13.11 -20.18 6.39
C PRO A 17 -14.04 -21.17 7.10
N ASP A 18 -13.92 -21.33 8.41
CA ASP A 18 -14.78 -22.18 9.25
C ASP A 18 -16.12 -21.51 9.61
N GLY A 19 -16.35 -20.27 9.14
CA GLY A 19 -17.55 -19.50 9.41
C GLY A 19 -17.51 -18.70 10.71
N SER A 20 -16.44 -18.79 11.50
CA SER A 20 -16.25 -17.92 12.66
C SER A 20 -15.90 -16.49 12.22
N ALA A 21 -16.14 -15.53 13.12
CA ALA A 21 -15.84 -14.12 12.89
C ALA A 21 -15.21 -13.51 14.14
N ALA A 22 -14.36 -12.52 13.93
CA ALA A 22 -13.81 -11.66 14.97
C ALA A 22 -13.96 -10.20 14.57
N GLU A 23 -13.95 -9.31 15.57
CA GLU A 23 -13.98 -7.88 15.36
C GLU A 23 -12.99 -7.17 16.29
N SER A 24 -12.45 -6.05 15.84
CA SER A 24 -11.57 -5.20 16.63
C SER A 24 -11.88 -3.74 16.35
N ALA A 25 -11.98 -2.96 17.42
CA ALA A 25 -12.08 -1.52 17.30
C ALA A 25 -10.75 -0.92 16.85
N THR A 26 -10.82 0.11 16.00
CA THR A 26 -9.67 0.93 15.60
C THR A 26 -9.73 2.30 16.29
N GLU A 27 -8.58 3.00 16.38
CA GLU A 27 -8.53 4.32 17.02
C GLU A 27 -9.20 5.41 16.17
N GLY A 28 -9.23 5.24 14.85
CA GLY A 28 -9.85 6.17 13.90
C GLY A 28 -10.66 5.44 12.84
N GLY A 29 -11.34 6.20 11.99
CA GLY A 29 -12.12 5.67 10.88
C GLY A 29 -11.23 4.93 9.88
N VAL A 30 -11.62 3.71 9.53
CA VAL A 30 -10.89 2.87 8.56
C VAL A 30 -11.21 3.33 7.15
N TYR A 31 -10.19 3.56 6.32
CA TYR A 31 -10.36 3.91 4.91
C TYR A 31 -9.65 2.95 3.94
N PHE A 32 -8.80 2.06 4.45
CA PHE A 32 -8.16 1.00 3.65
C PHE A 32 -7.86 -0.20 4.54
N ALA A 33 -8.03 -1.40 4.01
CA ALA A 33 -7.50 -2.63 4.59
C ALA A 33 -7.10 -3.62 3.50
N ASP A 34 -6.07 -4.41 3.78
CA ASP A 34 -5.55 -5.48 2.95
C ASP A 34 -5.20 -6.69 3.80
N VAL A 35 -5.29 -7.89 3.25
CA VAL A 35 -4.90 -9.12 3.91
C VAL A 35 -4.00 -9.94 3.01
N ASN A 36 -2.84 -10.34 3.51
CA ASN A 36 -1.89 -11.14 2.74
C ASN A 36 -2.17 -12.65 2.82
N GLU A 37 -1.36 -13.42 2.11
CA GLU A 37 -1.46 -14.89 2.02
C GLU A 37 -1.22 -15.63 3.36
N THR A 38 -0.59 -14.98 4.34
CA THR A 38 -0.36 -15.56 5.68
C THR A 38 -1.38 -15.10 6.72
N GLY A 39 -2.32 -14.23 6.31
CA GLY A 39 -3.37 -13.70 7.17
C GLY A 39 -2.97 -12.45 7.97
N LEU A 40 -1.81 -11.83 7.70
CA LEU A 40 -1.51 -10.51 8.24
C LEU A 40 -2.44 -9.47 7.62
N ILE A 41 -3.04 -8.65 8.47
CA ILE A 41 -4.04 -7.65 8.08
C ILE A 41 -3.41 -6.27 8.24
N THR A 42 -3.34 -5.52 7.16
CA THR A 42 -2.82 -4.14 7.15
C THR A 42 -3.99 -3.17 7.06
N VAL A 43 -4.08 -2.23 7.98
CA VAL A 43 -5.22 -1.30 8.11
C VAL A 43 -4.71 0.14 8.16
N LEU A 44 -5.36 1.02 7.40
CA LEU A 44 -5.13 2.46 7.46
C LEU A 44 -6.33 3.15 8.09
N THR A 45 -6.05 4.04 9.04
CA THR A 45 -7.07 4.79 9.75
C THR A 45 -6.73 6.28 9.83
N ASP A 46 -7.75 7.10 10.06
CA ASP A 46 -7.54 8.45 10.54
C ASP A 46 -6.82 8.43 11.90
N LYS A 47 -6.08 9.48 12.19
CA LYS A 47 -5.40 9.66 13.48
C LYS A 47 -5.28 11.13 13.81
N ASP A 48 -5.83 11.54 14.94
CA ASP A 48 -5.74 12.92 15.42
C ASP A 48 -4.27 13.36 15.61
N GLY A 49 -3.93 14.51 15.03
CA GLY A 49 -2.58 15.05 15.08
C GLY A 49 -1.59 14.44 14.07
N TYR A 50 -2.03 13.49 13.27
CA TYR A 50 -1.24 12.84 12.21
C TYR A 50 -1.99 12.88 10.87
N ARG A 51 -1.30 12.56 9.78
CA ARG A 51 -1.90 12.43 8.44
C ARG A 51 -2.58 11.06 8.22
N GLY A 52 -2.49 10.19 9.19
CA GLY A 52 -3.06 8.85 9.23
C GLY A 52 -2.22 7.89 10.05
N SER A 53 -2.73 6.70 10.28
CA SER A 53 -2.05 5.61 10.98
C SER A 53 -2.12 4.32 10.16
N VAL A 54 -1.03 3.56 10.17
CA VAL A 54 -0.93 2.22 9.60
C VAL A 54 -0.75 1.24 10.73
N VAL A 55 -1.63 0.24 10.81
CA VAL A 55 -1.55 -0.82 11.81
C VAL A 55 -1.55 -2.17 11.11
N VAL A 56 -0.64 -3.05 11.50
CA VAL A 56 -0.62 -4.44 11.05
C VAL A 56 -1.08 -5.33 12.20
N TYR A 57 -2.07 -6.18 11.92
CA TYR A 57 -2.62 -7.16 12.85
C TYR A 57 -2.27 -8.58 12.43
N ASP A 58 -2.25 -9.49 13.40
CA ASP A 58 -2.25 -10.92 13.13
C ASP A 58 -3.66 -11.45 12.81
N THR A 59 -3.77 -12.76 12.62
CA THR A 59 -5.05 -13.44 12.35
C THR A 59 -6.07 -13.34 13.48
N ASP A 60 -5.65 -13.06 14.69
CA ASP A 60 -6.50 -12.92 15.88
C ASP A 60 -6.86 -11.46 16.17
N LEU A 61 -6.58 -10.56 15.22
CA LEU A 61 -6.75 -9.11 15.32
C LEU A 61 -5.92 -8.46 16.45
N THR A 62 -4.78 -9.09 16.82
CA THR A 62 -3.82 -8.51 17.75
C THR A 62 -2.86 -7.58 16.97
N PRO A 63 -2.68 -6.31 17.37
CA PRO A 63 -1.77 -5.42 16.67
C PRO A 63 -0.31 -5.84 16.89
N LEU A 64 0.41 -6.02 15.77
CA LEU A 64 1.83 -6.37 15.74
C LEU A 64 2.74 -5.18 15.49
N PHE A 65 2.26 -4.20 14.71
CA PHE A 65 3.04 -3.04 14.30
C PHE A 65 2.12 -1.82 14.14
N ARG A 66 2.67 -0.63 14.43
CA ARG A 66 2.01 0.65 14.18
C ARG A 66 3.01 1.68 13.67
N TRP A 67 2.56 2.49 12.72
CA TRP A 67 3.25 3.70 12.29
C TRP A 67 2.25 4.84 12.12
N ASP A 68 2.49 5.95 12.84
CA ASP A 68 1.67 7.16 12.75
C ASP A 68 2.36 8.18 11.82
N ALA A 69 1.73 8.46 10.68
CA ALA A 69 2.31 9.25 9.60
C ALA A 69 2.19 10.75 9.88
N SER A 70 3.32 11.44 9.97
CA SER A 70 3.37 12.88 10.24
C SER A 70 3.63 13.74 8.98
N SER A 71 4.30 13.19 7.96
CA SER A 71 4.78 13.95 6.79
C SER A 71 4.11 13.56 5.47
N VAL A 72 3.54 12.37 5.37
CA VAL A 72 2.81 11.90 4.18
C VAL A 72 1.44 11.38 4.60
N THR A 73 0.46 11.48 3.72
CA THR A 73 -0.86 10.86 3.92
C THR A 73 -0.81 9.44 3.36
N PRO A 74 -0.93 8.40 4.19
CA PRO A 74 -1.00 7.02 3.69
C PRO A 74 -2.22 6.85 2.78
N VAL A 75 -2.04 6.16 1.66
CA VAL A 75 -3.09 5.93 0.65
C VAL A 75 -3.43 4.44 0.57
N SER A 76 -2.42 3.60 0.56
CA SER A 76 -2.55 2.14 0.60
C SER A 76 -1.32 1.54 1.29
N ALA A 77 -1.46 0.33 1.81
CA ALA A 77 -0.34 -0.38 2.41
C ALA A 77 -0.54 -1.89 2.27
N ARG A 78 0.56 -2.62 2.07
CA ARG A 78 0.55 -4.08 1.97
C ARG A 78 1.72 -4.66 2.75
N THR A 79 1.49 -5.83 3.34
CA THR A 79 2.50 -6.55 4.10
C THR A 79 2.75 -7.91 3.46
N THR A 80 4.03 -8.31 3.29
CA THR A 80 4.36 -9.67 2.86
C THR A 80 4.28 -10.65 4.03
N GLY A 81 4.14 -11.94 3.75
CA GLY A 81 4.19 -13.00 4.77
C GLY A 81 5.51 -13.07 5.56
N LYS A 82 6.57 -12.40 5.07
CA LYS A 82 7.85 -12.25 5.77
C LYS A 82 7.94 -10.98 6.62
N GLY A 83 6.85 -10.23 6.77
CA GLY A 83 6.78 -9.03 7.58
C GLY A 83 7.46 -7.80 7.00
N LEU A 84 7.65 -7.71 5.68
CA LEU A 84 7.97 -6.46 5.00
C LEU A 84 6.66 -5.73 4.75
N LEU A 85 6.51 -4.54 5.35
CA LEU A 85 5.41 -3.61 5.13
C LEU A 85 5.87 -2.52 4.17
N CYS A 86 5.11 -2.32 3.11
CA CYS A 86 5.26 -1.19 2.20
C CYS A 86 4.02 -0.30 2.28
N VAL A 87 4.23 1.00 2.49
CA VAL A 87 3.18 2.01 2.60
C VAL A 87 3.31 2.99 1.45
N ASN A 88 2.28 3.08 0.62
CA ASN A 88 2.12 4.13 -0.37
C ASN A 88 1.53 5.36 0.31
N GLY A 89 2.16 6.50 0.13
CA GLY A 89 1.74 7.77 0.69
C GLY A 89 1.89 8.93 -0.26
N ALA A 90 1.02 9.92 -0.10
CA ALA A 90 1.07 11.19 -0.82
C ALA A 90 1.63 12.29 0.07
N GLY A 91 2.67 12.97 -0.41
CA GLY A 91 3.23 14.17 0.18
C GLY A 91 2.92 15.41 -0.65
N ASP A 92 3.38 16.57 -0.19
CA ASP A 92 3.16 17.86 -0.87
C ASP A 92 4.00 17.99 -2.16
N ASP A 93 5.05 17.18 -2.32
CA ASP A 93 6.04 17.21 -3.41
C ASP A 93 6.05 15.92 -4.27
N GLY A 94 5.20 14.95 -3.96
CA GLY A 94 5.07 13.72 -4.75
C GLY A 94 4.60 12.51 -3.96
N GLY A 95 4.74 11.34 -4.58
CA GLY A 95 4.39 10.05 -4.02
C GLY A 95 5.58 9.37 -3.34
N TYR A 96 5.28 8.60 -2.33
CA TYR A 96 6.27 7.89 -1.53
C TYR A 96 5.90 6.42 -1.35
N LEU A 97 6.86 5.52 -1.49
CA LEU A 97 6.77 4.18 -0.91
C LEU A 97 7.74 4.11 0.27
N ARG A 98 7.19 3.84 1.45
CA ARG A 98 7.96 3.69 2.70
C ARG A 98 7.98 2.25 3.13
N PHE A 99 9.17 1.78 3.49
CA PHE A 99 9.44 0.38 3.80
C PHE A 99 9.74 0.22 5.28
N PHE A 100 9.04 -0.72 5.90
CA PHE A 100 9.18 -1.07 7.32
C PHE A 100 9.31 -2.58 7.47
N ARG A 101 9.85 -2.97 8.60
CA ARG A 101 9.73 -4.34 9.11
C ARG A 101 8.80 -4.33 10.29
N ILE A 102 7.79 -5.21 10.31
CA ILE A 102 6.81 -5.24 11.41
C ILE A 102 7.41 -5.63 12.77
N ASP A 103 8.65 -6.14 12.80
CA ASP A 103 9.44 -6.45 13.98
C ASP A 103 10.36 -5.30 14.43
N ARG A 104 10.29 -4.13 13.79
CA ARG A 104 11.11 -2.95 14.10
C ARG A 104 10.28 -1.66 13.95
N GLU A 105 10.56 -0.68 14.81
CA GLU A 105 9.85 0.61 14.79
C GLU A 105 10.34 1.55 13.67
N GLU A 106 11.60 1.41 13.25
CA GLU A 106 12.25 2.34 12.32
C GLU A 106 11.91 2.06 10.86
N MET A 107 11.69 3.13 10.09
CA MET A 107 11.64 3.07 8.64
C MET A 107 12.98 2.57 8.08
N GLN A 108 12.92 1.57 7.20
CA GLN A 108 14.12 0.94 6.65
C GLN A 108 14.60 1.64 5.38
N ALA A 109 13.65 2.06 4.54
CA ALA A 109 13.93 2.70 3.25
C ALA A 109 12.74 3.53 2.78
N GLU A 110 12.99 4.37 1.77
CA GLU A 110 11.97 5.16 1.09
C GLU A 110 12.31 5.25 -0.40
N PHE A 111 11.31 5.08 -1.25
CA PHE A 111 11.35 5.46 -2.65
C PHE A 111 10.48 6.70 -2.85
N PHE A 112 10.99 7.69 -3.54
CA PHE A 112 10.30 8.95 -3.82
C PHE A 112 10.07 9.15 -5.32
N ALA A 113 8.83 9.45 -5.70
CA ALA A 113 8.42 9.81 -7.06
C ALA A 113 8.12 11.32 -7.11
N PRO A 114 9.08 12.17 -7.51
CA PRO A 114 8.95 13.62 -7.43
C PRO A 114 7.91 14.16 -8.40
N GLY A 115 6.95 14.94 -7.89
CA GLY A 115 5.92 15.59 -8.69
C GLY A 115 4.86 14.67 -9.26
N GLU A 116 4.87 13.39 -8.91
CA GLU A 116 3.92 12.37 -9.36
C GLU A 116 3.34 11.61 -8.17
N LEU A 117 2.09 11.16 -8.26
CA LEU A 117 1.54 10.22 -7.30
C LEU A 117 1.87 8.78 -7.70
N ILE A 118 2.07 7.94 -6.70
CA ILE A 118 2.10 6.50 -6.89
C ILE A 118 0.65 6.02 -6.79
N VAL A 119 0.13 5.55 -7.92
CA VAL A 119 -1.27 5.15 -8.04
C VAL A 119 -1.54 3.85 -7.31
N ASP A 120 -0.62 2.88 -7.46
CA ASP A 120 -0.65 1.61 -6.74
C ASP A 120 0.73 0.92 -6.79
N PHE A 121 0.89 -0.12 -5.98
CA PHE A 121 2.07 -0.98 -5.99
C PHE A 121 1.70 -2.43 -5.65
N GLY A 122 2.56 -3.36 -6.03
CA GLY A 122 2.39 -4.78 -5.68
C GLY A 122 3.74 -5.48 -5.50
N PHE A 123 3.76 -6.49 -4.63
CA PHE A 123 4.90 -7.38 -4.49
C PHE A 123 4.88 -8.42 -5.62
N LEU A 124 6.03 -8.65 -6.25
CA LEU A 124 6.22 -9.67 -7.25
C LEU A 124 6.73 -10.97 -6.60
N SER A 125 6.62 -12.09 -7.31
CA SER A 125 6.97 -13.41 -6.78
C SER A 125 8.47 -13.56 -6.44
N ASP A 126 9.34 -12.79 -7.11
CA ASP A 126 10.78 -12.73 -6.83
C ASP A 126 11.14 -11.84 -5.62
N GLY A 127 10.13 -11.18 -5.02
CA GLY A 127 10.29 -10.28 -3.88
C GLY A 127 10.58 -8.83 -4.27
N SER A 128 10.66 -8.51 -5.56
CA SER A 128 10.70 -7.14 -6.05
C SER A 128 9.31 -6.49 -5.96
N ILE A 129 9.24 -5.19 -6.21
CA ILE A 129 8.01 -4.41 -6.12
C ILE A 129 7.79 -3.71 -7.46
N ALA A 130 6.58 -3.83 -8.00
CA ALA A 130 6.13 -2.99 -9.10
C ALA A 130 5.32 -1.83 -8.55
N ALA A 131 5.73 -0.60 -8.84
CA ALA A 131 5.01 0.62 -8.50
C ALA A 131 4.54 1.30 -9.80
N VAL A 132 3.28 1.70 -9.83
CA VAL A 132 2.67 2.40 -10.96
C VAL A 132 2.47 3.85 -10.55
N THR A 133 3.11 4.78 -11.26
CA THR A 133 2.87 6.22 -11.14
C THR A 133 1.91 6.69 -12.24
N GLU A 134 1.60 7.97 -12.25
CA GLU A 134 0.77 8.57 -13.30
C GLU A 134 1.41 8.47 -14.71
N THR A 135 2.75 8.39 -14.78
CA THR A 135 3.51 8.45 -16.04
C THR A 135 4.51 7.31 -16.24
N ALA A 136 4.69 6.42 -15.27
CA ALA A 136 5.68 5.35 -15.34
C ALA A 136 5.27 4.08 -14.58
N VAL A 137 5.97 2.99 -14.92
CA VAL A 137 6.05 1.78 -14.09
C VAL A 137 7.48 1.66 -13.58
N CYS A 138 7.64 1.59 -12.27
CA CYS A 138 8.93 1.45 -11.60
C CYS A 138 9.03 0.06 -10.99
N PHE A 139 10.17 -0.59 -11.17
CA PHE A 139 10.49 -1.83 -10.45
C PHE A 139 11.55 -1.53 -9.39
N LEU A 140 11.26 -1.95 -8.17
CA LEU A 140 12.10 -1.72 -7.00
C LEU A 140 12.51 -3.04 -6.38
N SER A 141 13.68 -3.06 -5.75
CA SER A 141 14.05 -4.15 -4.84
C SER A 141 13.29 -4.05 -3.52
N ALA A 142 13.34 -5.09 -2.71
CA ALA A 142 12.69 -5.14 -1.40
C ALA A 142 13.21 -4.08 -0.39
N ASP A 143 14.37 -3.47 -0.66
CA ASP A 143 14.95 -2.36 0.12
C ASP A 143 14.65 -0.97 -0.47
N GLY A 144 13.73 -0.90 -1.45
CA GLY A 144 13.31 0.37 -2.06
C GLY A 144 14.24 0.93 -3.13
N THR A 145 15.31 0.22 -3.51
CA THR A 145 16.22 0.66 -4.59
C THR A 145 15.54 0.52 -5.95
N LEU A 146 15.55 1.58 -6.77
CA LEU A 146 15.04 1.53 -8.13
C LEU A 146 15.90 0.60 -9.00
N LEU A 147 15.30 -0.45 -9.54
CA LEU A 147 15.93 -1.42 -10.44
C LEU A 147 15.76 -1.00 -11.91
N SER A 148 14.54 -0.59 -12.26
CA SER A 148 14.23 -0.09 -13.60
C SER A 148 12.99 0.80 -13.61
N GLU A 149 12.89 1.67 -14.60
CA GLU A 149 11.75 2.55 -14.82
C GLU A 149 11.34 2.48 -16.31
N HIS A 150 10.05 2.35 -16.55
CA HIS A 150 9.48 2.44 -17.88
C HIS A 150 8.48 3.57 -17.95
N ARG A 151 8.84 4.66 -18.63
CA ARG A 151 7.96 5.83 -18.82
C ARG A 151 6.97 5.61 -19.94
N LEU A 152 5.73 6.06 -19.72
CA LEU A 152 4.62 5.97 -20.69
C LEU A 152 4.72 7.03 -21.81
N GLY A 153 5.76 7.86 -21.80
CA GLY A 153 5.97 8.94 -22.76
C GLY A 153 4.89 10.03 -22.66
N ASN A 154 4.23 10.33 -23.78
CA ASN A 154 3.13 11.31 -23.82
C ASN A 154 1.75 10.69 -23.56
N ALA A 155 1.70 9.42 -23.21
CA ALA A 155 0.45 8.75 -22.88
C ALA A 155 0.16 8.88 -21.38
N HIS A 156 -1.13 8.87 -21.04
CA HIS A 156 -1.59 8.88 -19.66
C HIS A 156 -2.04 7.48 -19.24
N LEU A 157 -1.75 7.12 -18.02
CA LEU A 157 -2.24 5.87 -17.43
C LEU A 157 -3.78 5.85 -17.49
N SER A 158 -4.36 4.79 -18.08
CA SER A 158 -5.80 4.62 -18.15
C SER A 158 -6.30 3.40 -17.36
N ALA A 159 -5.48 2.36 -17.24
CA ALA A 159 -5.74 1.19 -16.42
C ALA A 159 -4.43 0.46 -16.09
N PHE A 160 -4.45 -0.31 -15.03
CA PHE A 160 -3.34 -1.19 -14.69
C PHE A 160 -3.84 -2.46 -13.98
N SER A 161 -3.00 -3.48 -13.96
CA SER A 161 -3.19 -4.69 -13.16
C SER A 161 -1.83 -5.14 -12.66
N LEU A 162 -1.74 -5.42 -11.36
CA LEU A 162 -0.57 -5.98 -10.72
C LEU A 162 -0.90 -7.41 -10.27
N SER A 163 -0.07 -8.35 -10.66
CA SER A 163 -0.19 -9.77 -10.32
C SER A 163 1.19 -10.32 -10.02
N GLY A 164 1.31 -11.38 -9.22
CA GLY A 164 2.54 -11.89 -8.66
C GLY A 164 3.79 -11.92 -9.55
N ASP A 165 3.66 -12.05 -10.87
CA ASP A 165 4.79 -12.08 -11.81
C ASP A 165 4.79 -10.94 -12.82
N PHE A 166 3.68 -10.18 -12.91
CA PHE A 166 3.49 -9.22 -13.99
C PHE A 166 2.87 -7.92 -13.54
N ALA A 167 3.31 -6.81 -14.14
CA ALA A 167 2.61 -5.55 -14.17
C ALA A 167 2.11 -5.30 -15.60
N ALA A 168 0.81 -5.09 -15.76
CA ALA A 168 0.20 -4.70 -17.02
C ALA A 168 -0.36 -3.29 -16.88
N VAL A 169 -0.07 -2.43 -17.86
CA VAL A 169 -0.58 -1.06 -17.91
C VAL A 169 -1.21 -0.79 -19.27
N ALA A 170 -2.32 -0.10 -19.26
CA ALA A 170 -2.91 0.52 -20.43
C ALA A 170 -2.69 2.02 -20.37
N ALA A 171 -2.18 2.59 -21.45
CA ALA A 171 -1.94 4.02 -21.54
C ALA A 171 -2.64 4.56 -22.79
N ALA A 172 -3.31 5.70 -22.66
CA ALA A 172 -3.98 6.38 -23.75
C ALA A 172 -3.20 7.63 -24.14
N SER A 173 -2.80 7.74 -25.42
CA SER A 173 -2.32 9.00 -25.97
C SER A 173 -3.51 9.93 -26.11
N GLY A 174 -3.40 11.17 -25.64
CA GLY A 174 -4.40 12.20 -25.93
C GLY A 174 -4.58 12.27 -27.45
N LEU A 175 -5.82 12.14 -27.94
CA LEU A 175 -6.14 12.45 -29.32
C LEU A 175 -5.79 13.93 -29.50
N GLY A 176 -4.68 14.20 -30.18
CA GLY A 176 -4.33 15.55 -30.59
C GLY A 176 -5.51 16.08 -31.41
N GLY A 177 -6.24 17.05 -30.86
CA GLY A 177 -7.23 17.79 -31.59
C GLY A 177 -6.51 18.48 -32.74
N GLY A 178 -6.81 18.02 -33.96
CA GLY A 178 -6.43 18.72 -35.19
C GLY A 178 -7.32 19.96 -35.39
#